data_973de0d863c782fa686318cf715337ea
#
_entry.id   973de0d863c782fa686318cf715337ea
#
_cell.length_a   1.000
_cell.length_b   1.000
_cell.length_c   1.000
_cell.angle_alpha   90.00
_cell.angle_beta   90.00
_cell.angle_gamma   90.00
#
_symmetry.space_group_name_H-M   'P 1'
#
loop_
_entity.id
_entity.type
_entity.pdbx_description
1 polymer ?
#
loop_
_entity_poly.entity_id
_entity_poly.type
_entity_poly.pdbx_seq_one_letter_code
_entity_poly.pdbx_strand_id
1 'polypeptide(L)'
;MRYLLSAIFILGASSAMSFVFSNIDGGNIDTKKWEGQPFLIVNTASKCGFTKQYKGLQKLFDTYRDDGFMVLAVPSNDFKQELKSNEAVKDFCELDLGLNIPMTQITSVKGNGAHPFFKWVEKEKSFIPKWNFNKILISATGEIVE
;
A
#
# COMPACT_ATOMS: atom_id res chain seq x y z
N MET A 1 -51.27 3.90 -27.98
CA MET A 1 -50.69 3.36 -26.72
C MET A 1 -49.20 3.17 -26.94
N ARG A 2 -48.38 4.08 -26.40
CA ARG A 2 -46.93 4.03 -26.53
C ARG A 2 -46.36 3.51 -25.21
N TYR A 3 -45.77 2.31 -25.23
CA TYR A 3 -45.10 1.74 -24.08
C TYR A 3 -43.71 2.33 -23.98
N LEU A 4 -43.44 3.18 -22.97
CA LEU A 4 -42.11 3.64 -22.57
C LEU A 4 -41.45 2.48 -21.80
N LEU A 5 -40.49 1.81 -22.42
CA LEU A 5 -39.59 0.89 -21.74
C LEU A 5 -38.56 1.74 -20.99
N SER A 6 -38.74 1.86 -19.69
CA SER A 6 -37.69 2.38 -18.78
C SER A 6 -36.58 1.35 -18.64
N ALA A 7 -35.46 1.58 -19.25
CA ALA A 7 -34.26 0.79 -19.00
C ALA A 7 -33.73 1.15 -17.62
N ILE A 8 -33.86 0.23 -16.66
CA ILE A 8 -33.23 0.33 -15.35
C ILE A 8 -31.75 -0.02 -15.56
N PHE A 9 -30.89 1.00 -15.57
CA PHE A 9 -29.44 0.81 -15.46
C PHE A 9 -29.12 0.39 -14.02
N ILE A 10 -28.91 -0.89 -13.80
CA ILE A 10 -28.34 -1.39 -12.56
C ILE A 10 -26.85 -1.07 -12.63
N LEU A 11 -26.42 0.04 -12.03
CA LEU A 11 -25.01 0.26 -11.71
C LEU A 11 -24.60 -0.83 -10.71
N GLY A 12 -23.96 -1.88 -11.20
CA GLY A 12 -23.27 -2.84 -10.36
C GLY A 12 -22.13 -2.12 -9.65
N ALA A 13 -22.30 -1.82 -8.37
CA ALA A 13 -21.19 -1.37 -7.54
C ALA A 13 -20.17 -2.51 -7.47
N SER A 14 -19.11 -2.42 -8.26
CA SER A 14 -17.94 -3.29 -8.09
C SER A 14 -17.35 -2.95 -6.73
N SER A 15 -17.48 -3.86 -5.76
CA SER A 15 -16.82 -3.72 -4.47
C SER A 15 -15.32 -3.75 -4.71
N ALA A 16 -14.64 -2.65 -4.48
CA ALA A 16 -13.18 -2.58 -4.56
C ALA A 16 -12.57 -3.59 -3.56
N MET A 17 -11.50 -4.28 -3.97
CA MET A 17 -10.77 -5.19 -3.09
C MET A 17 -10.19 -4.40 -1.92
N SER A 18 -10.36 -4.92 -0.71
CA SER A 18 -9.80 -4.33 0.50
C SER A 18 -8.83 -5.29 1.18
N PHE A 19 -7.82 -4.72 1.85
CA PHE A 19 -6.76 -5.48 2.51
C PHE A 19 -6.49 -4.90 3.88
N VAL A 20 -6.19 -5.77 4.84
CA VAL A 20 -5.90 -5.40 6.23
C VAL A 20 -4.45 -5.74 6.54
N PHE A 21 -3.67 -4.74 6.91
CA PHE A 21 -2.28 -4.89 7.35
C PHE A 21 -2.17 -4.67 8.86
N SER A 22 -1.22 -5.33 9.50
CA SER A 22 -0.85 -5.00 10.88
C SER A 22 -0.10 -3.68 10.91
N ASN A 23 -0.57 -2.71 11.70
CA ASN A 23 0.05 -1.40 11.83
C ASN A 23 1.29 -1.51 12.75
N ILE A 24 2.37 -0.80 12.40
CA ILE A 24 3.59 -0.77 13.21
C ILE A 24 3.36 -0.12 14.59
N ASP A 25 2.36 0.76 14.69
CA ASP A 25 1.93 1.42 15.93
C ASP A 25 0.92 0.59 16.74
N GLY A 26 0.61 -0.60 16.30
CA GLY A 26 -0.45 -1.46 16.86
C GLY A 26 -1.79 -1.30 16.15
N GLY A 27 -2.65 -2.30 16.29
CA GLY A 27 -3.90 -2.36 15.55
C GLY A 27 -3.70 -2.65 14.06
N ASN A 28 -4.63 -2.20 13.23
CA ASN A 28 -4.70 -2.53 11.81
C ASN A 28 -4.82 -1.29 10.94
N ILE A 29 -4.24 -1.39 9.72
CA ILE A 29 -4.46 -0.48 8.60
C ILE A 29 -5.36 -1.21 7.61
N ASP A 30 -6.58 -0.72 7.42
CA ASP A 30 -7.56 -1.29 6.50
C ASP A 30 -7.71 -0.37 5.29
N THR A 31 -7.34 -0.88 4.11
CA THR A 31 -7.42 -0.11 2.85
C THR A 31 -8.87 0.22 2.46
N LYS A 32 -9.87 -0.44 3.05
CA LYS A 32 -11.28 -0.09 2.87
C LYS A 32 -11.58 1.36 3.29
N LYS A 33 -10.84 1.87 4.27
CA LYS A 33 -10.95 3.27 4.71
C LYS A 33 -10.52 4.30 3.65
N TRP A 34 -9.82 3.84 2.61
CA TRP A 34 -9.37 4.64 1.47
C TRP A 34 -10.20 4.39 0.20
N GLU A 35 -11.34 3.71 0.33
CA GLU A 35 -12.27 3.50 -0.79
C GLU A 35 -12.65 4.84 -1.42
N GLY A 36 -12.59 4.91 -2.76
CA GLY A 36 -12.82 6.15 -3.50
C GLY A 36 -11.60 7.09 -3.57
N GLN A 37 -10.48 6.72 -2.96
CA GLN A 37 -9.23 7.49 -2.95
C GLN A 37 -8.08 6.67 -3.54
N PRO A 38 -7.19 7.28 -4.34
CA PRO A 38 -5.99 6.60 -4.81
C PRO A 38 -4.99 6.42 -3.67
N PHE A 39 -4.23 5.34 -3.70
CA PHE A 39 -3.17 5.09 -2.73
C PHE A 39 -1.97 4.36 -3.34
N LEU A 40 -0.80 4.59 -2.76
CA LEU A 40 0.46 4.00 -3.15
C LEU A 40 0.96 3.06 -2.06
N ILE A 41 1.22 1.81 -2.41
CA ILE A 41 1.88 0.85 -1.51
C ILE A 41 3.32 0.63 -1.99
N VAL A 42 4.27 0.74 -1.05
CA VAL A 42 5.70 0.61 -1.33
C VAL A 42 6.32 -0.39 -0.37
N ASN A 43 6.94 -1.45 -0.88
CA ASN A 43 7.72 -2.32 -0.03
C ASN A 43 9.08 -1.68 0.27
N THR A 44 9.42 -1.57 1.55
CA THR A 44 10.54 -0.77 2.03
C THR A 44 11.56 -1.59 2.82
N ALA A 45 12.73 -1.02 3.05
CA ALA A 45 13.76 -1.57 3.92
C ALA A 45 14.67 -0.46 4.45
N SER A 46 15.21 -0.66 5.67
CA SER A 46 16.03 0.33 6.38
C SER A 46 17.51 0.31 5.98
N LYS A 47 18.00 -0.80 5.40
CA LYS A 47 19.42 -1.01 5.04
C LYS A 47 19.63 -1.18 3.54
N CYS A 48 18.87 -0.47 2.73
CA CYS A 48 18.90 -0.53 1.27
C CYS A 48 19.57 0.73 0.69
N GLY A 49 20.26 0.60 -0.44
CA GLY A 49 20.74 1.77 -1.18
C GLY A 49 19.63 2.73 -1.61
N PHE A 50 18.38 2.21 -1.72
CA PHE A 50 17.19 3.00 -2.04
C PHE A 50 16.47 3.57 -0.82
N THR A 51 16.93 3.34 0.41
CA THR A 51 16.29 3.85 1.65
C THR A 51 16.14 5.37 1.62
N LYS A 52 17.01 6.10 0.93
CA LYS A 52 16.90 7.54 0.68
C LYS A 52 15.59 7.94 -0.02
N GLN A 53 14.91 7.02 -0.71
CA GLN A 53 13.60 7.27 -1.34
C GLN A 53 12.48 7.52 -0.33
N TYR A 54 12.65 7.15 0.93
CA TYR A 54 11.68 7.51 1.98
C TYR A 54 11.40 9.02 2.03
N LYS A 55 12.42 9.85 1.82
CA LYS A 55 12.25 11.31 1.79
C LYS A 55 11.28 11.76 0.69
N GLY A 56 11.37 11.13 -0.49
CA GLY A 56 10.46 11.40 -1.60
C GLY A 56 9.04 10.92 -1.32
N LEU A 57 8.90 9.75 -0.68
CA LEU A 57 7.60 9.20 -0.28
C LEU A 57 6.92 10.07 0.79
N GLN A 58 7.68 10.55 1.77
CA GLN A 58 7.18 11.48 2.77
C GLN A 58 6.70 12.78 2.13
N LYS A 59 7.49 13.37 1.23
CA LYS A 59 7.09 14.57 0.48
C LYS A 59 5.83 14.36 -0.33
N LEU A 60 5.69 13.20 -1.00
CA LEU A 60 4.51 12.84 -1.76
C LEU A 60 3.28 12.78 -0.85
N PHE A 61 3.40 12.10 0.30
CA PHE A 61 2.34 12.01 1.29
C PHE A 61 1.94 13.38 1.83
N ASP A 62 2.92 14.20 2.25
CA ASP A 62 2.65 15.55 2.78
C ASP A 62 1.96 16.45 1.76
N THR A 63 2.30 16.29 0.47
CA THR A 63 1.72 17.13 -0.60
C THR A 63 0.25 16.78 -0.88
N TYR A 64 -0.13 15.50 -0.85
CA TYR A 64 -1.41 15.04 -1.40
C TYR A 64 -2.34 14.38 -0.37
N ARG A 65 -1.93 14.17 0.88
CA ARG A 65 -2.78 13.52 1.89
C ARG A 65 -4.08 14.29 2.15
N ASP A 66 -4.03 15.61 2.12
CA ASP A 66 -5.22 16.45 2.35
C ASP A 66 -6.19 16.39 1.14
N ASP A 67 -5.69 16.01 -0.03
CA ASP A 67 -6.49 15.71 -1.23
C ASP A 67 -6.96 14.23 -1.28
N GLY A 68 -6.73 13.47 -0.21
CA GLY A 68 -7.18 12.08 -0.08
C GLY A 68 -6.23 11.03 -0.65
N PHE A 69 -4.99 11.38 -1.02
CA PHE A 69 -4.00 10.42 -1.47
C PHE A 69 -3.23 9.82 -0.29
N MET A 70 -3.17 8.50 -0.24
CA MET A 70 -2.47 7.78 0.82
C MET A 70 -1.20 7.11 0.31
N VAL A 71 -0.17 7.10 1.16
CA VAL A 71 1.06 6.33 0.96
C VAL A 71 1.21 5.36 2.11
N LEU A 72 1.41 4.07 1.82
CA LEU A 72 1.66 3.04 2.81
C LEU A 72 3.05 2.44 2.59
N ALA A 73 3.91 2.57 3.59
CA ALA A 73 5.17 1.86 3.64
C ALA A 73 4.97 0.45 4.21
N VAL A 74 5.54 -0.55 3.54
CA VAL A 74 5.49 -1.96 3.93
C VAL A 74 6.91 -2.47 4.13
N PRO A 75 7.50 -2.31 5.33
CA PRO A 75 8.82 -2.86 5.63
C PRO A 75 8.84 -4.37 5.39
N SER A 76 9.86 -4.85 4.70
CA SER A 76 10.00 -6.28 4.38
C SER A 76 11.46 -6.73 4.47
N ASN A 77 11.68 -7.90 5.07
CA ASN A 77 13.00 -8.53 5.10
C ASN A 77 13.18 -9.61 4.03
N ASP A 78 12.30 -9.69 3.06
CA ASP A 78 12.37 -10.69 2.00
C ASP A 78 13.63 -10.54 1.12
N PHE A 79 14.22 -9.34 1.11
CA PHE A 79 15.47 -9.04 0.41
C PHE A 79 16.66 -8.89 1.36
N LYS A 80 16.50 -9.30 2.64
CA LYS A 80 17.58 -9.32 3.65
C LYS A 80 18.20 -7.95 3.98
N GLN A 81 17.42 -6.90 3.81
CA GLN A 81 17.88 -5.51 4.04
C GLN A 81 17.02 -4.75 5.05
N GLU A 82 16.16 -5.45 5.81
CA GLU A 82 15.40 -4.82 6.89
C GLU A 82 16.03 -5.07 8.26
N LEU A 83 15.67 -4.24 9.23
CA LEU A 83 16.00 -4.42 10.64
C LEU A 83 15.23 -5.62 11.21
N LYS A 84 15.69 -6.12 12.37
CA LYS A 84 15.22 -7.42 12.89
C LYS A 84 13.89 -7.35 13.64
N SER A 85 13.45 -6.17 14.06
CA SER A 85 12.23 -6.00 14.84
C SER A 85 11.40 -4.80 14.36
N ASN A 86 10.09 -4.86 14.60
CA ASN A 86 9.19 -3.75 14.31
C ASN A 86 9.57 -2.48 15.07
N GLU A 87 9.99 -2.60 16.33
CA GLU A 87 10.47 -1.47 17.15
C GLU A 87 11.67 -0.79 16.49
N ALA A 88 12.67 -1.56 16.08
CA ALA A 88 13.86 -1.00 15.43
C ALA A 88 13.52 -0.30 14.10
N VAL A 89 12.59 -0.85 13.32
CA VAL A 89 12.10 -0.22 12.07
C VAL A 89 11.37 1.08 12.38
N LYS A 90 10.48 1.05 13.37
CA LYS A 90 9.73 2.23 13.79
C LYS A 90 10.67 3.35 14.24
N ASP A 91 11.59 3.05 15.16
CA ASP A 91 12.56 4.03 15.67
C ASP A 91 13.40 4.62 14.55
N PHE A 92 13.91 3.80 13.66
CA PHE A 92 14.67 4.28 12.51
C PHE A 92 13.84 5.22 11.61
N CYS A 93 12.62 4.85 11.29
CA CYS A 93 11.78 5.64 10.40
C CYS A 93 11.28 6.93 11.06
N GLU A 94 10.85 6.87 12.33
CA GLU A 94 10.28 8.03 13.02
C GLU A 94 11.36 8.96 13.59
N LEU A 95 12.37 8.40 14.29
CA LEU A 95 13.35 9.19 15.02
C LEU A 95 14.51 9.62 14.13
N ASP A 96 15.05 8.70 13.31
CA ASP A 96 16.22 9.02 12.47
C ASP A 96 15.81 9.71 11.16
N LEU A 97 14.70 9.29 10.54
CA LEU A 97 14.24 9.83 9.26
C LEU A 97 13.11 10.86 9.37
N GLY A 98 12.47 10.98 10.53
CA GLY A 98 11.37 11.92 10.74
C GLY A 98 10.12 11.63 9.90
N LEU A 99 9.84 10.34 9.63
CA LEU A 99 8.70 9.92 8.82
C LEU A 99 7.42 9.88 9.64
N ASN A 100 6.31 10.21 9.00
CA ASN A 100 4.97 10.02 9.56
C ASN A 100 3.99 9.38 8.55
N ILE A 101 4.50 8.83 7.45
CA ILE A 101 3.69 8.02 6.54
C ILE A 101 3.19 6.78 7.27
N PRO A 102 1.93 6.34 7.03
CA PRO A 102 1.44 5.05 7.53
C PRO A 102 2.39 3.92 7.19
N MET A 103 2.64 3.03 8.15
CA MET A 103 3.61 1.95 8.03
C MET A 103 3.07 0.65 8.62
N THR A 104 3.28 -0.45 7.94
CA THR A 104 2.94 -1.78 8.45
C THR A 104 4.05 -2.32 9.36
N GLN A 105 3.75 -3.34 10.15
CA GLN A 105 4.77 -4.21 10.70
C GLN A 105 5.56 -4.87 9.56
N ILE A 106 6.75 -5.43 9.87
CA ILE A 106 7.55 -6.18 8.91
C ILE A 106 6.67 -7.27 8.28
N THR A 107 6.52 -7.21 6.95
CA THR A 107 5.54 -7.98 6.20
C THR A 107 6.24 -8.71 5.05
N SER A 108 5.84 -9.95 4.78
CA SER A 108 6.31 -10.67 3.58
C SER A 108 5.57 -10.15 2.35
N VAL A 109 6.32 -9.87 1.28
CA VAL A 109 5.81 -9.28 0.03
C VAL A 109 5.95 -10.23 -1.16
N LYS A 110 6.57 -11.39 -0.97
CA LYS A 110 6.74 -12.42 -2.02
C LYS A 110 6.68 -13.84 -1.47
N GLY A 111 6.49 -14.81 -2.36
CA GLY A 111 6.45 -16.22 -2.02
C GLY A 111 5.15 -16.64 -1.31
N ASN A 112 5.15 -17.86 -0.77
CA ASN A 112 3.95 -18.46 -0.18
C ASN A 112 3.42 -17.69 1.05
N GLY A 113 4.30 -17.04 1.81
CA GLY A 113 3.95 -16.24 2.98
C GLY A 113 3.57 -14.78 2.66
N ALA A 114 3.53 -14.38 1.40
CA ALA A 114 3.22 -13.00 1.03
C ALA A 114 1.85 -12.58 1.55
N HIS A 115 1.76 -11.32 1.98
CA HIS A 115 0.50 -10.71 2.39
C HIS A 115 -0.55 -10.79 1.25
N PRO A 116 -1.84 -10.97 1.55
CA PRO A 116 -2.90 -11.11 0.54
C PRO A 116 -2.91 -10.02 -0.53
N PHE A 117 -2.54 -8.78 -0.20
CA PHE A 117 -2.40 -7.70 -1.18
C PHE A 117 -1.39 -8.06 -2.28
N PHE A 118 -0.20 -8.53 -1.92
CA PHE A 118 0.83 -8.87 -2.91
C PHE A 118 0.47 -10.12 -3.72
N LYS A 119 -0.24 -11.08 -3.12
CA LYS A 119 -0.81 -12.23 -3.86
C LYS A 119 -1.87 -11.80 -4.87
N TRP A 120 -2.69 -10.83 -4.51
CA TRP A 120 -3.67 -10.26 -5.43
C TRP A 120 -2.98 -9.54 -6.60
N VAL A 121 -1.96 -8.71 -6.32
CA VAL A 121 -1.17 -8.03 -7.36
C VAL A 121 -0.50 -9.03 -8.30
N GLU A 122 0.09 -10.09 -7.77
CA GLU A 122 0.69 -11.18 -8.56
C GLU A 122 -0.36 -11.83 -9.49
N LYS A 123 -1.53 -12.13 -8.96
CA LYS A 123 -2.63 -12.74 -9.72
C LYS A 123 -3.14 -11.82 -10.84
N GLU A 124 -3.35 -10.54 -10.55
CA GLU A 124 -3.96 -9.59 -11.50
C GLU A 124 -2.97 -9.04 -12.55
N LYS A 125 -1.71 -8.88 -12.17
CA LYS A 125 -0.69 -8.21 -13.00
C LYS A 125 0.55 -9.05 -13.28
N SER A 126 0.63 -10.29 -12.78
CA SER A 126 1.84 -11.13 -12.87
C SER A 126 3.07 -10.41 -12.33
N PHE A 127 2.87 -9.54 -11.34
CA PHE A 127 3.92 -8.74 -10.73
C PHE A 127 4.24 -9.23 -9.31
N ILE A 128 5.51 -9.48 -9.06
CA ILE A 128 6.07 -9.79 -7.75
C ILE A 128 7.20 -8.80 -7.49
N PRO A 129 7.27 -8.15 -6.31
CA PRO A 129 8.41 -7.30 -5.96
C PRO A 129 9.73 -8.05 -6.17
N LYS A 130 10.64 -7.47 -6.96
CA LYS A 130 11.96 -8.04 -7.24
C LYS A 130 13.06 -7.46 -6.38
N TRP A 131 12.79 -6.33 -5.75
CA TRP A 131 13.67 -5.63 -4.84
C TRP A 131 12.89 -4.73 -3.89
N ASN A 132 13.60 -4.04 -2.98
CA ASN A 132 12.99 -3.02 -2.12
C ASN A 132 12.57 -1.79 -2.93
N PHE A 133 11.61 -1.04 -2.43
CA PHE A 133 11.08 0.20 -3.01
C PHE A 133 10.39 0.03 -4.36
N ASN A 134 9.80 -1.13 -4.64
CA ASN A 134 8.78 -1.25 -5.69
C ASN A 134 7.52 -0.50 -5.26
N LYS A 135 6.86 0.13 -6.21
CA LYS A 135 5.67 0.96 -5.99
C LYS A 135 4.49 0.32 -6.71
N ILE A 136 3.37 0.24 -6.02
CA ILE A 136 2.11 -0.26 -6.56
C ILE A 136 1.06 0.81 -6.33
N LEU A 137 0.61 1.43 -7.41
CA LEU A 137 -0.41 2.49 -7.38
C LEU A 137 -1.78 1.89 -7.60
N ILE A 138 -2.69 2.19 -6.69
CA ILE A 138 -4.10 1.81 -6.79
C ILE A 138 -4.92 3.07 -7.07
N SER A 139 -5.79 2.99 -8.09
CA SER A 139 -6.68 4.08 -8.46
C SER A 139 -7.80 4.27 -7.44
N ALA A 140 -8.52 5.38 -7.52
CA ALA A 140 -9.72 5.66 -6.72
C ALA A 140 -10.84 4.61 -6.93
N THR A 141 -10.83 3.90 -8.07
CA THR A 141 -11.78 2.81 -8.37
C THR A 141 -11.29 1.43 -7.93
N GLY A 142 -10.11 1.35 -7.29
CA GLY A 142 -9.55 0.11 -6.75
C GLY A 142 -8.79 -0.74 -7.76
N GLU A 143 -8.40 -0.17 -8.90
CA GLU A 143 -7.63 -0.86 -9.94
C GLU A 143 -6.13 -0.65 -9.75
N ILE A 144 -5.33 -1.66 -10.06
CA ILE A 144 -3.87 -1.53 -10.11
C ILE A 144 -3.51 -0.75 -11.38
N VAL A 145 -2.94 0.44 -11.20
CA VAL A 145 -2.55 1.33 -12.30
C VAL A 145 -1.12 1.06 -12.74
N GLU A 146 -0.20 0.91 -11.79
CA GLU A 146 1.22 0.67 -12.00
C GLU A 146 1.85 -0.06 -10.82
#